data_c67de1775559df7ced947671ee669945
#
_entry.id   c67de1775559df7ced947671ee669945
#
_cell.length_a   1.000
_cell.length_b   1.000
_cell.length_c   1.000
_cell.angle_alpha   90.00
_cell.angle_beta   90.00
_cell.angle_gamma   90.00
#
_symmetry.space_group_name_H-M   'P 1'
#
loop_
_entity.id
_entity.type
_entity.pdbx_description
1 polymer ?
#
loop_
_entity_poly.entity_id
_entity_poly.type
_entity_poly.pdbx_seq_one_letter_code
_entity_poly.pdbx_strand_id
1 'polypeptide(L)'
;MKTRDAVTRTIAIIGGGVSGTLTAYHLLRQNADARVVVIDPRPKLGLGLAYSTPSLRHLLNVPVGKISALPDEPDHFLDWLRANHDAEAQPTTFAPRAVFGRYIHSLAEDIGLNQVLASVVDYRAKNTGAILTLDTGRELRADVLVLATGNFDPAALPGISEEAIETGAYCHNAWAPETYGNLNPDEPVALIGTGLTGVDVVLRLRELGHRGIITAVSRHGVFPNRHADYEPLDESAIPAATPATCVAYLHAIHTAIRNGADWRAVIDSLRVTTNELWLALPLDEQKRFRRHLQRRWDVVRHRMAPPIADIIDAELKAGTLVIREGHLAAVDAINTGASVVIGAHTGTERFTAVRVINCTGPSMNYRRVGSALLDRLFEQGLISPGPLGGGFLCAGDGAILDASGNASERMFNLGPGRLGTLLESIAVPEIRQQAVQLAELLSERVREANFLDELATSDVIRRQVGPRMEAFLA
;
A
#
# COMPACT_ATOMS: atom_id res chain seq x y z
N MET A 1 29.46 10.30 40.76
CA MET A 1 28.31 10.99 40.12
C MET A 1 27.86 10.09 38.98
N LYS A 2 26.78 9.33 39.12
CA LYS A 2 26.24 8.52 38.03
C LYS A 2 25.59 9.49 37.05
N THR A 3 26.17 9.63 35.86
CA THR A 3 25.49 10.23 34.72
C THR A 3 24.18 9.45 34.53
N ARG A 4 23.03 10.11 34.76
CA ARG A 4 21.74 9.57 34.28
C ARG A 4 21.89 9.42 32.79
N ASP A 5 21.80 8.18 32.29
CA ASP A 5 21.73 7.91 30.88
C ASP A 5 20.61 8.81 30.30
N ALA A 6 20.96 9.64 29.32
CA ALA A 6 19.97 10.44 28.60
C ALA A 6 18.89 9.49 28.09
N VAL A 7 17.64 9.77 28.41
CA VAL A 7 16.50 8.92 27.99
C VAL A 7 16.36 9.06 26.48
N THR A 8 16.99 8.16 25.73
CA THR A 8 16.87 8.12 24.27
C THR A 8 15.42 7.81 23.90
N ARG A 9 14.77 8.72 23.18
CA ARG A 9 13.40 8.53 22.69
C ARG A 9 13.35 7.39 21.69
N THR A 10 12.26 6.63 21.71
CA THR A 10 12.07 5.49 20.81
C THR A 10 10.96 5.78 19.79
N ILE A 11 11.32 5.72 18.50
CA ILE A 11 10.37 5.72 17.40
C ILE A 11 10.15 4.26 16.99
N ALA A 12 8.93 3.75 17.21
CA ALA A 12 8.53 2.41 16.80
C ALA A 12 7.76 2.47 15.48
N ILE A 13 8.23 1.71 14.48
CA ILE A 13 7.61 1.60 13.16
C ILE A 13 7.01 0.21 13.07
N ILE A 14 5.68 0.13 12.92
CA ILE A 14 4.94 -1.13 12.81
C ILE A 14 4.73 -1.45 11.33
N GLY A 15 5.40 -2.50 10.87
CA GLY A 15 5.48 -2.95 9.50
C GLY A 15 6.81 -2.63 8.84
N GLY A 16 7.50 -3.67 8.39
CA GLY A 16 8.82 -3.64 7.73
C GLY A 16 8.74 -3.80 6.21
N GLY A 17 7.61 -3.46 5.58
CA GLY A 17 7.53 -3.32 4.13
C GLY A 17 8.24 -2.06 3.63
N VAL A 18 8.09 -1.72 2.34
CA VAL A 18 8.74 -0.53 1.73
C VAL A 18 8.48 0.73 2.55
N SER A 19 7.24 0.98 2.96
CA SER A 19 6.87 2.18 3.74
C SER A 19 7.68 2.30 5.03
N GLY A 20 7.65 1.28 5.88
CA GLY A 20 8.35 1.31 7.17
C GLY A 20 9.87 1.29 7.01
N THR A 21 10.39 0.52 6.07
CA THR A 21 11.82 0.46 5.78
C THR A 21 12.36 1.81 5.32
N LEU A 22 11.69 2.49 4.38
CA LEU A 22 12.14 3.80 3.90
C LEU A 22 12.02 4.87 5.00
N THR A 23 10.98 4.83 5.84
CA THR A 23 10.87 5.74 6.98
C THR A 23 12.04 5.55 7.97
N ALA A 24 12.34 4.29 8.34
CA ALA A 24 13.46 3.98 9.21
C ALA A 24 14.81 4.39 8.58
N TYR A 25 14.98 4.12 7.29
CA TYR A 25 16.17 4.50 6.53
C TYR A 25 16.42 6.02 6.58
N HIS A 26 15.41 6.82 6.27
CA HIS A 26 15.55 8.28 6.26
C HIS A 26 15.72 8.87 7.66
N LEU A 27 15.08 8.30 8.70
CA LEU A 27 15.31 8.70 10.09
C LEU A 27 16.78 8.49 10.49
N LEU A 28 17.36 7.34 10.17
CA LEU A 28 18.77 7.05 10.49
C LEU A 28 19.73 7.87 9.63
N ARG A 29 19.44 8.06 8.34
CA ARG A 29 20.25 8.89 7.44
C ARG A 29 20.33 10.36 7.90
N GLN A 30 19.25 10.87 8.51
CA GLN A 30 19.19 12.21 9.08
C GLN A 30 19.80 12.30 10.49
N ASN A 31 20.39 11.22 11.01
CA ASN A 31 20.91 11.15 12.37
C ASN A 31 19.85 11.62 13.40
N ALA A 32 18.62 11.08 13.27
CA ALA A 32 17.61 11.33 14.29
C ALA A 32 18.15 10.91 15.65
N ASP A 33 18.16 11.83 16.61
CA ASP A 33 18.62 11.57 17.99
C ASP A 33 17.56 10.75 18.75
N ALA A 34 17.26 9.56 18.20
CA ALA A 34 16.26 8.62 18.66
C ALA A 34 16.68 7.17 18.37
N ARG A 35 16.18 6.27 19.16
CA ARG A 35 16.22 4.84 18.86
C ARG A 35 15.10 4.50 17.86
N VAL A 36 15.45 4.15 16.63
CA VAL A 36 14.50 3.69 15.63
C VAL A 36 14.40 2.17 15.68
N VAL A 37 13.17 1.64 15.78
CA VAL A 37 12.90 0.20 15.87
C VAL A 37 11.79 -0.15 14.86
N VAL A 38 12.08 -1.08 13.95
CA VAL A 38 11.07 -1.64 13.02
C VAL A 38 10.55 -2.96 13.59
N ILE A 39 9.23 -3.08 13.73
CA ILE A 39 8.56 -4.28 14.24
C ILE A 39 7.82 -4.93 13.08
N ASP A 40 8.26 -6.11 12.65
CA ASP A 40 7.64 -6.90 11.58
C ASP A 40 7.91 -8.40 11.84
N PRO A 41 6.92 -9.28 11.74
CA PRO A 41 7.11 -10.72 11.98
C PRO A 41 7.90 -11.40 10.87
N ARG A 42 8.06 -10.78 9.70
CA ARG A 42 8.81 -11.34 8.57
C ARG A 42 10.31 -11.06 8.72
N PRO A 43 11.18 -12.03 8.39
CA PRO A 43 12.61 -11.91 8.66
C PRO A 43 13.35 -10.90 7.76
N LYS A 44 12.75 -10.51 6.63
CA LYS A 44 13.39 -9.59 5.68
C LYS A 44 12.60 -8.28 5.57
N LEU A 45 13.24 -7.18 5.94
CA LEU A 45 12.72 -5.84 5.74
C LEU A 45 12.67 -5.48 4.25
N GLY A 46 11.84 -4.51 3.88
CA GLY A 46 11.73 -3.97 2.53
C GLY A 46 10.75 -4.71 1.62
N LEU A 47 10.56 -6.02 1.78
CA LEU A 47 9.76 -6.80 0.85
C LEU A 47 8.26 -6.52 1.00
N GLY A 48 7.74 -6.54 2.20
CA GLY A 48 6.30 -6.46 2.43
C GLY A 48 5.53 -7.51 1.64
N LEU A 49 4.24 -7.32 1.46
CA LEU A 49 3.41 -8.21 0.62
C LEU A 49 3.69 -8.00 -0.87
N ALA A 50 3.91 -6.77 -1.29
CA ALA A 50 3.99 -6.41 -2.72
C ALA A 50 5.25 -6.94 -3.43
N TYR A 51 6.36 -7.11 -2.71
CA TYR A 51 7.68 -7.43 -3.27
C TYR A 51 8.25 -8.76 -2.77
N SER A 52 7.48 -9.53 -1.99
CA SER A 52 7.85 -10.88 -1.52
C SER A 52 7.46 -12.00 -2.49
N THR A 53 6.94 -11.67 -3.65
CA THR A 53 6.55 -12.67 -4.65
C THR A 53 7.73 -13.56 -5.05
N PRO A 54 7.54 -14.89 -5.17
CA PRO A 54 8.59 -15.80 -5.64
C PRO A 54 8.77 -15.77 -7.17
N SER A 55 7.86 -15.10 -7.91
CA SER A 55 7.88 -15.07 -9.37
C SER A 55 8.69 -13.89 -9.90
N LEU A 56 9.63 -14.17 -10.81
CA LEU A 56 10.33 -13.14 -11.58
C LEU A 56 9.49 -12.61 -12.77
N ARG A 57 8.36 -13.25 -13.08
CA ARG A 57 7.42 -12.78 -14.10
C ARG A 57 6.51 -11.65 -13.61
N HIS A 58 6.40 -11.44 -12.30
CA HIS A 58 5.65 -10.32 -11.75
C HIS A 58 6.48 -9.04 -11.87
N LEU A 59 6.30 -8.30 -12.96
CA LEU A 59 7.03 -7.08 -13.19
C LEU A 59 6.44 -5.89 -12.42
N LEU A 60 7.29 -4.90 -12.19
CA LEU A 60 6.84 -3.56 -11.79
C LEU A 60 5.94 -2.99 -12.89
N ASN A 61 5.00 -2.16 -12.49
CA ASN A 61 4.15 -1.40 -13.40
C ASN A 61 4.64 0.06 -13.61
N VAL A 62 5.88 0.32 -13.19
CA VAL A 62 6.60 1.59 -13.34
C VAL A 62 8.00 1.26 -13.85
N PRO A 63 8.52 1.97 -14.86
CA PRO A 63 9.89 1.79 -15.35
C PRO A 63 10.92 2.09 -14.26
N VAL A 64 12.08 1.41 -14.31
CA VAL A 64 13.12 1.51 -13.27
C VAL A 64 13.65 2.93 -13.09
N GLY A 65 13.74 3.74 -14.14
CA GLY A 65 14.18 5.14 -14.07
C GLY A 65 13.21 6.08 -13.34
N LYS A 66 12.02 5.58 -12.92
CA LYS A 66 11.00 6.38 -12.20
C LYS A 66 10.68 5.85 -10.79
N ILE A 67 11.43 4.83 -10.31
CA ILE A 67 11.05 4.13 -9.06
C ILE A 67 12.22 4.01 -8.06
N SER A 68 13.22 4.89 -8.11
CA SER A 68 14.23 4.96 -7.06
C SER A 68 13.58 5.13 -5.67
N ALA A 69 14.13 4.48 -4.66
CA ALA A 69 13.74 4.67 -3.26
C ALA A 69 14.20 6.01 -2.68
N LEU A 70 15.24 6.61 -3.29
CA LEU A 70 15.87 7.84 -2.83
C LEU A 70 15.47 8.98 -3.78
N PRO A 71 14.75 10.02 -3.28
CA PRO A 71 14.28 11.11 -4.14
C PRO A 71 15.41 12.02 -4.64
N ASP A 72 16.50 12.12 -3.89
CA ASP A 72 17.73 12.86 -4.21
C ASP A 72 18.68 12.08 -5.14
N GLU A 73 18.44 10.79 -5.36
CA GLU A 73 19.21 9.90 -6.22
C GLU A 73 18.27 9.15 -7.18
N PRO A 74 17.75 9.81 -8.23
CA PRO A 74 16.71 9.26 -9.10
C PRO A 74 17.13 7.97 -9.82
N ASP A 75 18.40 7.80 -10.13
CA ASP A 75 18.95 6.65 -10.84
C ASP A 75 19.45 5.53 -9.90
N HIS A 76 19.38 5.71 -8.57
CA HIS A 76 19.95 4.77 -7.60
C HIS A 76 19.44 3.33 -7.78
N PHE A 77 18.15 3.13 -8.05
CA PHE A 77 17.64 1.79 -8.34
C PHE A 77 18.13 1.24 -9.68
N LEU A 78 18.25 2.07 -10.72
CA LEU A 78 18.78 1.64 -12.02
C LEU A 78 20.23 1.19 -11.89
N ASP A 79 21.06 1.95 -11.18
CA ASP A 79 22.47 1.61 -10.96
C ASP A 79 22.62 0.35 -10.10
N TRP A 80 21.81 0.22 -9.04
CA TRP A 80 21.76 -1.00 -8.24
C TRP A 80 21.33 -2.20 -9.09
N LEU A 81 20.31 -2.04 -9.95
CA LEU A 81 19.81 -3.10 -10.83
C LEU A 81 20.89 -3.58 -11.81
N ARG A 82 21.64 -2.65 -12.41
CA ARG A 82 22.76 -2.95 -13.30
C ARG A 82 23.87 -3.71 -12.59
N ALA A 83 24.19 -3.31 -11.38
CA ALA A 83 25.25 -3.95 -10.60
C ALA A 83 24.88 -5.36 -10.09
N ASN A 84 23.58 -5.64 -9.85
CA ASN A 84 23.17 -6.81 -9.07
C ASN A 84 22.27 -7.80 -9.82
N HIS A 85 21.71 -7.43 -11.00
CA HIS A 85 20.73 -8.29 -11.66
C HIS A 85 20.75 -8.23 -13.19
N ASP A 86 20.76 -7.05 -13.79
CA ASP A 86 20.65 -6.85 -15.24
C ASP A 86 21.56 -5.69 -15.69
N ALA A 87 22.77 -6.03 -16.13
CA ALA A 87 23.78 -5.05 -16.55
C ALA A 87 23.35 -4.18 -17.73
N GLU A 88 22.40 -4.66 -18.54
CA GLU A 88 21.89 -3.96 -19.74
C GLU A 88 20.61 -3.16 -19.47
N ALA A 89 20.15 -3.09 -18.20
CA ALA A 89 18.92 -2.38 -17.86
C ALA A 89 18.95 -0.93 -18.31
N GLN A 90 17.85 -0.48 -18.92
CA GLN A 90 17.64 0.89 -19.38
C GLN A 90 16.64 1.60 -18.45
N PRO A 91 16.59 2.92 -18.40
CA PRO A 91 15.59 3.66 -17.61
C PRO A 91 14.13 3.24 -17.90
N THR A 92 13.86 2.74 -19.11
CA THR A 92 12.54 2.26 -19.57
C THR A 92 12.28 0.79 -19.22
N THR A 93 13.26 0.05 -18.69
CA THR A 93 13.12 -1.36 -18.29
C THR A 93 12.07 -1.51 -17.18
N PHE A 94 11.28 -2.58 -17.24
CA PHE A 94 10.35 -3.00 -16.18
C PHE A 94 10.95 -4.19 -15.43
N ALA A 95 11.53 -3.95 -14.26
CA ALA A 95 12.17 -4.98 -13.46
C ALA A 95 11.16 -5.88 -12.72
N PRO A 96 11.55 -7.14 -12.39
CA PRO A 96 10.74 -7.97 -11.51
C PRO A 96 10.54 -7.35 -10.12
N ARG A 97 9.32 -7.46 -9.56
CA ARG A 97 9.01 -6.95 -8.21
C ARG A 97 9.87 -7.57 -7.12
N ALA A 98 10.19 -8.86 -7.23
CA ALA A 98 11.10 -9.54 -6.31
C ALA A 98 12.51 -8.93 -6.31
N VAL A 99 12.97 -8.42 -7.46
CA VAL A 99 14.27 -7.74 -7.58
C VAL A 99 14.23 -6.38 -6.88
N PHE A 100 13.14 -5.62 -7.08
CA PHE A 100 12.95 -4.36 -6.36
C PHE A 100 12.88 -4.60 -4.83
N GLY A 101 12.24 -5.68 -4.38
CA GLY A 101 12.24 -6.06 -2.97
C GLY A 101 13.66 -6.27 -2.42
N ARG A 102 14.56 -6.94 -3.19
CA ARG A 102 15.97 -7.10 -2.80
C ARG A 102 16.71 -5.76 -2.71
N TYR A 103 16.43 -4.85 -3.64
CA TYR A 103 16.97 -3.50 -3.60
C TYR A 103 16.58 -2.75 -2.32
N ILE A 104 15.30 -2.76 -1.94
CA ILE A 104 14.86 -2.12 -0.69
C ILE A 104 15.45 -2.83 0.53
N HIS A 105 15.62 -4.15 0.46
CA HIS A 105 16.25 -4.92 1.53
C HIS A 105 17.72 -4.54 1.72
N SER A 106 18.48 -4.37 0.62
CA SER A 106 19.88 -3.94 0.72
C SER A 106 20.03 -2.57 1.40
N LEU A 107 19.11 -1.63 1.16
CA LEU A 107 19.12 -0.35 1.89
C LEU A 107 18.96 -0.52 3.40
N ALA A 108 18.15 -1.51 3.83
CA ALA A 108 17.96 -1.79 5.24
C ALA A 108 19.21 -2.42 5.88
N GLU A 109 19.91 -3.29 5.14
CA GLU A 109 21.16 -3.91 5.58
C GLU A 109 22.28 -2.89 5.66
N ASP A 110 22.44 -2.05 4.64
CA ASP A 110 23.52 -1.05 4.54
C ASP A 110 23.51 -0.06 5.72
N ILE A 111 22.34 0.30 6.23
CA ILE A 111 22.20 1.24 7.36
C ILE A 111 22.05 0.53 8.71
N GLY A 112 22.00 -0.79 8.75
CA GLY A 112 21.91 -1.58 9.96
C GLY A 112 20.60 -1.36 10.76
N LEU A 113 19.43 -1.45 10.09
CA LEU A 113 18.14 -1.23 10.73
C LEU A 113 17.90 -2.21 11.90
N ASN A 114 17.47 -1.66 13.04
CA ASN A 114 17.08 -2.46 14.21
C ASN A 114 15.68 -3.05 14.00
N GLN A 115 15.61 -4.36 13.83
CA GLN A 115 14.36 -5.11 13.64
C GLN A 115 14.00 -5.93 14.88
N VAL A 116 12.71 -5.90 15.22
CA VAL A 116 12.08 -6.83 16.19
C VAL A 116 11.17 -7.77 15.40
N LEU A 117 11.50 -9.07 15.40
CA LEU A 117 10.73 -10.13 14.75
C LEU A 117 9.51 -10.48 15.62
N ALA A 118 8.44 -9.71 15.46
CA ALA A 118 7.19 -9.88 16.20
C ALA A 118 6.06 -9.09 15.54
N SER A 119 4.82 -9.41 15.91
CA SER A 119 3.64 -8.59 15.64
C SER A 119 3.25 -7.81 16.89
N VAL A 120 2.83 -6.55 16.71
CA VAL A 120 2.23 -5.79 17.81
C VAL A 120 0.76 -6.17 17.92
N VAL A 121 0.33 -6.59 19.09
CA VAL A 121 -1.04 -7.08 19.34
C VAL A 121 -1.85 -6.18 20.27
N ASP A 122 -1.21 -5.32 21.06
CA ASP A 122 -1.90 -4.37 21.95
C ASP A 122 -1.12 -3.05 22.06
N TYR A 123 -1.86 -1.99 22.36
CA TYR A 123 -1.37 -0.64 22.60
C TYR A 123 -1.96 -0.08 23.89
N ARG A 124 -1.11 0.46 24.74
CA ARG A 124 -1.50 1.12 25.97
C ARG A 124 -0.82 2.48 26.10
N ALA A 125 -1.62 3.55 26.02
CA ALA A 125 -1.13 4.91 26.19
C ALA A 125 -0.50 5.13 27.57
N LYS A 126 0.53 5.96 27.63
CA LYS A 126 1.18 6.46 28.83
C LYS A 126 1.34 7.98 28.74
N ASN A 127 1.58 8.65 29.85
CA ASN A 127 1.77 10.11 29.89
C ASN A 127 2.86 10.57 28.91
N THR A 128 3.93 9.78 28.78
CA THR A 128 5.05 10.05 27.85
C THR A 128 5.25 8.85 26.91
N GLY A 129 4.40 8.73 25.85
CA GLY A 129 4.50 7.65 24.89
C GLY A 129 3.48 6.54 25.08
N ALA A 130 3.88 5.30 24.76
CA ALA A 130 3.03 4.10 24.86
C ALA A 130 3.83 2.85 25.22
N ILE A 131 3.12 1.83 25.67
CA ILE A 131 3.62 0.45 25.74
C ILE A 131 2.95 -0.36 24.66
N LEU A 132 3.74 -0.99 23.82
CA LEU A 132 3.34 -1.92 22.79
C LEU A 132 3.53 -3.34 23.32
N THR A 133 2.49 -4.17 23.26
CA THR A 133 2.59 -5.60 23.59
C THR A 133 2.80 -6.38 22.29
N LEU A 134 3.81 -7.23 22.28
CA LEU A 134 4.13 -8.10 21.15
C LEU A 134 3.43 -9.46 21.30
N ASP A 135 3.23 -10.15 20.17
CA ASP A 135 2.69 -11.53 20.13
C ASP A 135 3.55 -12.54 20.93
N THR A 136 4.81 -12.21 21.18
CA THR A 136 5.73 -12.96 22.05
C THR A 136 5.48 -12.74 23.54
N GLY A 137 4.55 -11.87 23.93
CA GLY A 137 4.30 -11.44 25.32
C GLY A 137 5.29 -10.38 25.84
N ARG A 138 6.30 -9.98 25.07
CA ARG A 138 7.22 -8.91 25.46
C ARG A 138 6.56 -7.55 25.30
N GLU A 139 6.96 -6.60 26.13
CA GLU A 139 6.57 -5.19 26.01
C GLU A 139 7.72 -4.34 25.46
N LEU A 140 7.36 -3.35 24.63
CA LEU A 140 8.27 -2.35 24.11
C LEU A 140 7.70 -0.97 24.36
N ARG A 141 8.50 -0.07 24.98
CA ARG A 141 8.13 1.33 25.12
C ARG A 141 8.43 2.09 23.82
N ALA A 142 7.49 2.90 23.39
CA ALA A 142 7.64 3.81 22.27
C ALA A 142 7.17 5.22 22.66
N ASP A 143 7.92 6.25 22.23
CA ASP A 143 7.53 7.65 22.41
C ASP A 143 6.74 8.14 21.19
N VAL A 144 7.04 7.60 20.00
CA VAL A 144 6.33 7.83 18.74
C VAL A 144 6.05 6.49 18.08
N LEU A 145 4.86 6.39 17.45
CA LEU A 145 4.40 5.24 16.72
C LEU A 145 4.14 5.61 15.26
N VAL A 146 4.71 4.82 14.34
CA VAL A 146 4.43 4.93 12.90
C VAL A 146 3.74 3.65 12.43
N LEU A 147 2.48 3.76 11.99
CA LEU A 147 1.74 2.65 11.38
C LEU A 147 2.10 2.56 9.89
N ALA A 148 2.98 1.62 9.55
CA ALA A 148 3.40 1.29 8.19
C ALA A 148 2.89 -0.11 7.80
N THR A 149 1.65 -0.45 8.20
CA THR A 149 1.07 -1.79 8.17
C THR A 149 0.84 -2.35 6.77
N GLY A 150 0.94 -1.51 5.74
CA GLY A 150 0.81 -1.94 4.33
C GLY A 150 -0.62 -2.38 3.98
N ASN A 151 -0.71 -3.35 3.07
CA ASN A 151 -1.98 -3.94 2.61
C ASN A 151 -2.36 -5.14 3.48
N PHE A 152 -3.66 -5.30 3.69
CA PHE A 152 -4.26 -6.46 4.35
C PHE A 152 -4.87 -7.42 3.31
N ASP A 153 -5.26 -8.59 3.77
CA ASP A 153 -5.95 -9.57 2.93
C ASP A 153 -7.22 -8.98 2.31
N PRO A 154 -7.71 -9.53 1.18
CA PRO A 154 -8.95 -9.07 0.56
C PRO A 154 -10.14 -9.09 1.53
N ALA A 155 -11.14 -8.30 1.24
CA ALA A 155 -12.41 -8.40 1.97
C ALA A 155 -13.09 -9.75 1.66
N ALA A 156 -13.81 -10.29 2.65
CA ALA A 156 -14.68 -11.45 2.43
C ALA A 156 -15.70 -11.14 1.33
N LEU A 157 -15.83 -12.05 0.37
CA LEU A 157 -16.82 -11.93 -0.70
C LEU A 157 -18.16 -12.55 -0.24
N PRO A 158 -19.28 -11.92 -0.61
CA PRO A 158 -20.59 -12.49 -0.32
C PRO A 158 -20.85 -13.77 -1.18
N GLY A 159 -21.68 -14.65 -0.67
CA GLY A 159 -22.14 -15.83 -1.41
C GLY A 159 -21.11 -16.96 -1.54
N ILE A 160 -20.05 -16.97 -0.72
CA ILE A 160 -19.10 -18.09 -0.65
C ILE A 160 -19.61 -19.08 0.38
N SER A 161 -19.82 -20.35 0.00
CA SER A 161 -20.20 -21.40 0.94
C SER A 161 -19.02 -21.78 1.85
N GLU A 162 -19.32 -22.16 3.10
CA GLU A 162 -18.29 -22.65 4.04
C GLU A 162 -17.57 -23.87 3.48
N GLU A 163 -18.31 -24.79 2.86
CA GLU A 163 -17.75 -25.98 2.23
C GLU A 163 -16.75 -25.65 1.11
N ALA A 164 -16.99 -24.58 0.33
CA ALA A 164 -16.04 -24.16 -0.70
C ALA A 164 -14.72 -23.62 -0.10
N ILE A 165 -14.76 -23.04 1.08
CA ILE A 165 -13.57 -22.60 1.83
C ILE A 165 -12.85 -23.82 2.41
N GLU A 166 -13.56 -24.71 3.10
CA GLU A 166 -13.01 -25.88 3.77
C GLU A 166 -12.35 -26.89 2.81
N THR A 167 -12.95 -27.09 1.64
CA THR A 167 -12.39 -27.98 0.60
C THR A 167 -11.25 -27.34 -0.19
N GLY A 168 -10.99 -26.03 -0.01
CA GLY A 168 -10.02 -25.26 -0.79
C GLY A 168 -10.44 -25.01 -2.24
N ALA A 169 -11.71 -25.24 -2.58
CA ALA A 169 -12.27 -24.87 -3.88
C ALA A 169 -12.35 -23.35 -4.05
N TYR A 170 -12.49 -22.60 -2.94
CA TYR A 170 -12.32 -21.16 -2.90
C TYR A 170 -11.08 -20.77 -2.09
N CYS A 171 -10.20 -19.95 -2.69
CA CYS A 171 -9.00 -19.39 -2.08
C CYS A 171 -9.19 -17.90 -1.84
N HIS A 172 -9.21 -17.51 -0.57
CA HIS A 172 -9.41 -16.11 -0.16
C HIS A 172 -8.22 -15.23 -0.48
N ASN A 173 -6.99 -15.73 -0.32
CA ASN A 173 -5.76 -14.99 -0.51
C ASN A 173 -4.99 -15.50 -1.73
N ALA A 174 -4.94 -14.68 -2.79
CA ALA A 174 -4.21 -15.01 -4.02
C ALA A 174 -2.68 -15.17 -3.82
N TRP A 175 -2.13 -14.70 -2.71
CA TRP A 175 -0.70 -14.74 -2.42
C TRP A 175 -0.30 -15.92 -1.53
N ALA A 176 -1.26 -16.64 -0.98
CA ALA A 176 -1.00 -17.81 -0.15
C ALA A 176 -0.45 -18.96 -1.01
N PRO A 177 0.63 -19.64 -0.57
CA PRO A 177 1.22 -20.77 -1.32
C PRO A 177 0.20 -21.88 -1.63
N GLU A 178 -0.74 -22.11 -0.72
CA GLU A 178 -1.80 -23.13 -0.81
C GLU A 178 -2.73 -22.89 -2.00
N THR A 179 -2.88 -21.64 -2.42
CA THR A 179 -3.71 -21.23 -3.57
C THR A 179 -3.31 -21.94 -4.86
N TYR A 180 -2.04 -22.32 -5.00
CA TYR A 180 -1.49 -22.94 -6.20
C TYR A 180 -1.18 -24.42 -6.01
N GLY A 181 -1.35 -24.97 -4.80
CA GLY A 181 -1.06 -26.35 -4.49
C GLY A 181 -2.10 -27.32 -5.07
N ASN A 182 -1.64 -28.50 -5.51
CA ASN A 182 -2.50 -29.62 -5.95
C ASN A 182 -3.51 -29.25 -7.06
N LEU A 183 -3.18 -28.29 -7.93
CA LEU A 183 -3.97 -27.96 -9.11
C LEU A 183 -3.65 -28.94 -10.24
N ASN A 184 -4.67 -29.60 -10.81
CA ASN A 184 -4.52 -30.27 -12.07
C ASN A 184 -4.28 -29.20 -13.16
N PRO A 185 -3.18 -29.30 -13.93
CA PRO A 185 -2.80 -28.25 -14.87
C PRO A 185 -3.78 -28.05 -16.03
N ASP A 186 -4.67 -28.97 -16.31
CA ASP A 186 -5.59 -28.93 -17.46
C ASP A 186 -7.03 -28.53 -17.08
N GLU A 187 -7.34 -28.46 -15.77
CA GLU A 187 -8.69 -28.14 -15.30
C GLU A 187 -8.94 -26.64 -15.22
N PRO A 188 -10.21 -26.16 -15.33
CA PRO A 188 -10.51 -24.73 -15.34
C PRO A 188 -10.33 -24.09 -13.97
N VAL A 189 -9.80 -22.84 -13.94
CA VAL A 189 -9.68 -22.01 -12.74
C VAL A 189 -10.49 -20.72 -12.94
N ALA A 190 -11.11 -20.21 -11.87
CA ALA A 190 -11.82 -18.95 -11.88
C ALA A 190 -11.07 -17.89 -11.04
N LEU A 191 -11.03 -16.65 -11.54
CA LEU A 191 -10.50 -15.49 -10.84
C LEU A 191 -11.63 -14.50 -10.58
N ILE A 192 -11.76 -14.02 -9.35
CA ILE A 192 -12.71 -12.96 -9.03
C ILE A 192 -11.94 -11.64 -8.92
N GLY A 193 -12.00 -10.86 -10.01
CA GLY A 193 -11.26 -9.60 -10.17
C GLY A 193 -10.31 -9.62 -11.36
N THR A 194 -10.28 -8.51 -12.11
CA THR A 194 -9.44 -8.30 -13.31
C THR A 194 -8.44 -7.15 -13.11
N GLY A 195 -8.06 -6.84 -11.86
CA GLY A 195 -6.99 -5.90 -11.54
C GLY A 195 -5.60 -6.52 -11.75
N LEU A 196 -4.55 -5.78 -11.36
CA LEU A 196 -3.17 -6.28 -11.44
C LEU A 196 -2.97 -7.60 -10.64
N THR A 197 -3.70 -7.80 -9.54
CA THR A 197 -3.68 -9.08 -8.82
C THR A 197 -4.14 -10.23 -9.70
N GLY A 198 -5.23 -10.04 -10.48
CA GLY A 198 -5.70 -11.06 -11.44
C GLY A 198 -4.68 -11.33 -12.54
N VAL A 199 -4.02 -10.29 -13.05
CA VAL A 199 -2.90 -10.41 -14.01
C VAL A 199 -1.78 -11.27 -13.43
N ASP A 200 -1.33 -10.96 -12.21
CA ASP A 200 -0.25 -11.70 -11.55
C ASP A 200 -0.62 -13.18 -11.33
N VAL A 201 -1.87 -13.45 -10.96
CA VAL A 201 -2.34 -14.82 -10.78
C VAL A 201 -2.35 -15.60 -12.11
N VAL A 202 -2.76 -14.97 -13.23
CA VAL A 202 -2.65 -15.59 -14.58
C VAL A 202 -1.18 -15.94 -14.87
N LEU A 203 -0.27 -15.01 -14.69
CA LEU A 203 1.16 -15.22 -14.92
C LEU A 203 1.71 -16.35 -14.05
N ARG A 204 1.32 -16.37 -12.76
CA ARG A 204 1.77 -17.39 -11.81
C ARG A 204 1.25 -18.78 -12.16
N LEU A 205 -0.02 -18.92 -12.53
CA LEU A 205 -0.60 -20.18 -12.99
C LEU A 205 0.15 -20.70 -14.22
N ARG A 206 0.42 -19.86 -15.22
CA ARG A 206 1.17 -20.24 -16.42
C ARG A 206 2.62 -20.61 -16.13
N GLU A 207 3.27 -19.88 -15.23
CA GLU A 207 4.63 -20.19 -14.76
C GLU A 207 4.70 -21.58 -14.09
N LEU A 208 3.65 -21.96 -13.35
CA LEU A 208 3.53 -23.25 -12.69
C LEU A 208 3.06 -24.39 -13.63
N GLY A 209 2.90 -24.11 -14.92
CA GLY A 209 2.56 -25.09 -15.93
C GLY A 209 1.06 -25.34 -16.09
N HIS A 210 0.20 -24.53 -15.50
CA HIS A 210 -1.25 -24.62 -15.71
C HIS A 210 -1.62 -24.27 -17.16
N ARG A 211 -2.41 -25.13 -17.82
CA ARG A 211 -2.82 -25.02 -19.22
C ARG A 211 -4.35 -24.86 -19.39
N GLY A 212 -5.09 -25.21 -18.36
CA GLY A 212 -6.55 -25.11 -18.33
C GLY A 212 -7.06 -23.69 -18.60
N ILE A 213 -8.33 -23.57 -18.93
CA ILE A 213 -9.00 -22.27 -19.14
C ILE A 213 -9.03 -21.50 -17.82
N ILE A 214 -8.60 -20.25 -17.86
CA ILE A 214 -8.75 -19.31 -16.75
C ILE A 214 -9.94 -18.38 -17.07
N THR A 215 -10.97 -18.41 -16.21
CA THR A 215 -12.12 -17.51 -16.34
C THR A 215 -12.01 -16.37 -15.33
N ALA A 216 -11.80 -15.14 -15.80
CA ALA A 216 -11.72 -13.95 -14.96
C ALA A 216 -13.07 -13.22 -14.93
N VAL A 217 -13.61 -13.03 -13.72
CA VAL A 217 -14.91 -12.37 -13.50
C VAL A 217 -14.71 -11.00 -12.91
N SER A 218 -15.33 -9.97 -13.47
CA SER A 218 -15.41 -8.66 -12.86
C SER A 218 -16.60 -7.84 -13.37
N ARG A 219 -17.00 -6.84 -12.58
CA ARG A 219 -18.18 -5.99 -12.87
C ARG A 219 -18.10 -5.23 -14.19
N HIS A 220 -16.92 -5.03 -14.74
CA HIS A 220 -16.69 -4.24 -15.96
C HIS A 220 -15.93 -4.98 -17.06
N GLY A 221 -15.55 -6.25 -16.84
CA GLY A 221 -14.93 -7.10 -17.83
C GLY A 221 -13.63 -6.57 -18.45
N VAL A 222 -12.84 -5.78 -17.72
CA VAL A 222 -11.64 -5.13 -18.27
C VAL A 222 -10.40 -5.40 -17.42
N PHE A 223 -9.27 -5.65 -18.08
CA PHE A 223 -7.93 -5.63 -17.46
C PHE A 223 -7.33 -4.23 -17.51
N PRO A 224 -6.26 -3.95 -16.71
CA PRO A 224 -5.48 -2.72 -16.83
C PRO A 224 -4.94 -2.51 -18.24
N ASN A 225 -4.82 -1.26 -18.65
CA ASN A 225 -4.29 -0.94 -19.97
C ASN A 225 -2.80 -1.25 -20.09
N ARG A 226 -2.31 -1.43 -21.31
CA ARG A 226 -0.90 -1.56 -21.65
C ARG A 226 -0.16 -0.23 -21.46
N HIS A 227 1.03 -0.29 -20.86
CA HIS A 227 1.98 0.81 -20.90
C HIS A 227 2.55 0.97 -22.32
N ALA A 228 2.82 2.20 -22.74
CA ALA A 228 3.52 2.53 -23.99
C ALA A 228 4.27 3.85 -23.81
N ASP A 229 5.22 4.12 -24.67
CA ASP A 229 5.92 5.39 -24.70
C ASP A 229 5.00 6.51 -25.18
N TYR A 230 5.22 7.70 -24.69
CA TYR A 230 4.49 8.92 -25.02
C TYR A 230 5.37 10.14 -24.70
N GLU A 231 5.11 11.25 -25.37
CA GLU A 231 5.69 12.54 -25.03
C GLU A 231 4.98 13.11 -23.79
N PRO A 232 5.71 13.40 -22.68
CA PRO A 232 5.12 13.97 -21.50
C PRO A 232 4.47 15.32 -21.74
N LEU A 233 3.48 15.69 -20.94
CA LEU A 233 3.01 17.06 -20.85
C LEU A 233 3.83 17.83 -19.81
N ASP A 234 4.16 19.08 -20.12
CA ASP A 234 4.92 19.95 -19.23
C ASP A 234 4.07 20.38 -18.00
N GLU A 235 2.75 20.46 -18.18
CA GLU A 235 1.81 20.90 -17.16
C GLU A 235 0.68 19.89 -16.95
N SER A 236 0.01 20.00 -15.80
CA SER A 236 -1.18 19.19 -15.49
C SER A 236 -2.29 19.43 -16.51
N ALA A 237 -2.87 18.36 -17.04
CA ALA A 237 -4.02 18.42 -17.94
C ALA A 237 -5.28 19.00 -17.28
N ILE A 238 -5.32 19.09 -15.95
CA ILE A 238 -6.36 19.78 -15.18
C ILE A 238 -5.78 21.10 -14.67
N PRO A 239 -6.10 22.25 -15.28
CA PRO A 239 -5.63 23.54 -14.82
C PRO A 239 -6.07 23.85 -13.37
N ALA A 240 -5.26 24.59 -12.62
CA ALA A 240 -5.52 24.92 -11.22
C ALA A 240 -6.86 25.65 -10.98
N ALA A 241 -7.34 26.44 -11.96
CA ALA A 241 -8.63 27.14 -11.90
C ALA A 241 -9.85 26.25 -12.21
N THR A 242 -9.66 24.95 -12.51
CA THR A 242 -10.76 24.05 -12.83
C THR A 242 -11.65 23.84 -11.60
N PRO A 243 -12.98 23.98 -11.71
CA PRO A 243 -13.88 23.72 -10.59
C PRO A 243 -13.72 22.32 -10.01
N ALA A 244 -13.70 22.19 -8.69
CA ALA A 244 -13.49 20.92 -7.99
C ALA A 244 -14.73 20.01 -8.08
N THR A 245 -15.01 19.49 -9.25
CA THR A 245 -16.06 18.51 -9.54
C THR A 245 -15.56 17.41 -10.47
N CYS A 246 -16.07 16.20 -10.33
CA CYS A 246 -15.73 15.07 -11.23
C CYS A 246 -15.99 15.40 -12.70
N VAL A 247 -17.07 16.13 -12.98
CA VAL A 247 -17.46 16.51 -14.35
C VAL A 247 -16.46 17.48 -14.96
N ALA A 248 -16.05 18.52 -14.19
CA ALA A 248 -15.07 19.49 -14.69
C ALA A 248 -13.70 18.86 -14.92
N TYR A 249 -13.25 17.98 -14.03
CA TYR A 249 -11.99 17.24 -14.19
C TYR A 249 -12.02 16.32 -15.42
N LEU A 250 -13.11 15.56 -15.62
CA LEU A 250 -13.27 14.73 -16.82
C LEU A 250 -13.32 15.57 -18.10
N HIS A 251 -13.98 16.73 -18.06
CA HIS A 251 -14.02 17.64 -19.20
C HIS A 251 -12.62 18.14 -19.57
N ALA A 252 -11.80 18.55 -18.61
CA ALA A 252 -10.42 18.97 -18.83
C ALA A 252 -9.58 17.84 -19.46
N ILE A 253 -9.63 16.62 -18.88
CA ILE A 253 -8.96 15.42 -19.41
C ILE A 253 -9.38 15.15 -20.87
N HIS A 254 -10.68 15.10 -21.14
CA HIS A 254 -11.17 14.83 -22.50
C HIS A 254 -10.83 15.95 -23.47
N THR A 255 -10.75 17.20 -23.02
CA THR A 255 -10.36 18.32 -23.87
C THR A 255 -8.89 18.21 -24.26
N ALA A 256 -7.99 17.90 -23.32
CA ALA A 256 -6.58 17.67 -23.62
C ALA A 256 -6.39 16.55 -24.67
N ILE A 257 -7.10 15.43 -24.49
CA ILE A 257 -7.04 14.28 -25.44
C ILE A 257 -7.61 14.68 -26.82
N ARG A 258 -8.73 15.38 -26.87
CA ARG A 258 -9.31 15.86 -28.15
C ARG A 258 -8.41 16.85 -28.87
N ASN A 259 -7.62 17.61 -28.14
CA ASN A 259 -6.63 18.53 -28.71
C ASN A 259 -5.33 17.83 -29.14
N GLY A 260 -5.29 16.49 -29.14
CA GLY A 260 -4.20 15.68 -29.68
C GLY A 260 -3.18 15.15 -28.67
N ALA A 261 -3.35 15.42 -27.37
CA ALA A 261 -2.47 14.84 -26.35
C ALA A 261 -2.70 13.31 -26.22
N ASP A 262 -1.61 12.54 -26.11
CA ASP A 262 -1.73 11.11 -25.76
C ASP A 262 -2.40 10.98 -24.39
N TRP A 263 -3.38 10.10 -24.28
CA TRP A 263 -4.13 9.90 -23.05
C TRP A 263 -3.23 9.46 -21.87
N ARG A 264 -2.09 8.79 -22.16
CA ARG A 264 -1.12 8.36 -21.13
C ARG A 264 -0.39 9.56 -20.57
N ALA A 265 0.04 10.49 -21.47
CA ALA A 265 0.64 11.75 -21.07
C ALA A 265 -0.31 12.58 -20.21
N VAL A 266 -1.61 12.64 -20.62
CA VAL A 266 -2.67 13.34 -19.86
C VAL A 266 -2.83 12.74 -18.44
N ILE A 267 -2.94 11.42 -18.33
CA ILE A 267 -3.10 10.76 -17.02
C ILE A 267 -1.83 10.92 -16.16
N ASP A 268 -0.65 10.80 -16.75
CA ASP A 268 0.61 10.90 -16.00
C ASP A 268 0.96 12.34 -15.59
N SER A 269 0.46 13.36 -16.32
CA SER A 269 0.58 14.77 -15.93
C SER A 269 -0.15 15.10 -14.62
N LEU A 270 -1.18 14.30 -14.27
CA LEU A 270 -1.93 14.47 -13.02
C LEU A 270 -1.18 13.92 -11.79
N ARG A 271 -0.12 13.14 -11.98
CA ARG A 271 0.52 12.39 -10.88
C ARG A 271 0.93 13.27 -9.70
N VAL A 272 1.52 14.41 -9.98
CA VAL A 272 1.98 15.34 -8.94
C VAL A 272 0.81 16.01 -8.21
N THR A 273 -0.29 16.29 -8.92
CA THR A 273 -1.45 17.03 -8.41
C THR A 273 -2.62 16.12 -8.00
N THR A 274 -2.53 14.80 -8.20
CA THR A 274 -3.65 13.85 -7.96
C THR A 274 -4.26 14.00 -6.56
N ASN A 275 -3.42 14.05 -5.53
CA ASN A 275 -3.90 14.14 -4.15
C ASN A 275 -4.45 15.54 -3.81
N GLU A 276 -3.89 16.60 -4.39
CA GLU A 276 -4.42 17.97 -4.24
C GLU A 276 -5.80 18.09 -4.89
N LEU A 277 -5.94 17.60 -6.13
CA LEU A 277 -7.23 17.55 -6.84
C LEU A 277 -8.26 16.72 -6.06
N TRP A 278 -7.86 15.60 -5.48
CA TRP A 278 -8.73 14.76 -4.65
C TRP A 278 -9.20 15.47 -3.38
N LEU A 279 -8.28 16.12 -2.67
CA LEU A 279 -8.60 16.84 -1.42
C LEU A 279 -9.44 18.09 -1.67
N ALA A 280 -9.34 18.70 -2.85
CA ALA A 280 -10.19 19.82 -3.25
C ALA A 280 -11.65 19.39 -3.52
N LEU A 281 -11.89 18.11 -3.91
CA LEU A 281 -13.25 17.60 -4.16
C LEU A 281 -14.07 17.58 -2.87
N PRO A 282 -15.30 18.15 -2.87
CA PRO A 282 -16.28 17.90 -1.81
C PRO A 282 -16.54 16.40 -1.61
N LEU A 283 -16.91 16.00 -0.38
CA LEU A 283 -17.10 14.59 -0.04
C LEU A 283 -18.09 13.86 -0.98
N ASP A 284 -19.14 14.54 -1.44
CA ASP A 284 -20.13 13.94 -2.35
C ASP A 284 -19.53 13.71 -3.76
N GLU A 285 -18.62 14.56 -4.22
CA GLU A 285 -17.87 14.34 -5.45
C GLU A 285 -16.86 13.21 -5.30
N GLN A 286 -16.20 13.08 -4.13
CA GLN A 286 -15.34 11.93 -3.82
C GLN A 286 -16.15 10.62 -3.82
N LYS A 287 -17.36 10.59 -3.23
CA LYS A 287 -18.28 9.43 -3.29
C LYS A 287 -18.68 9.12 -4.74
N ARG A 288 -18.99 10.16 -5.55
CA ARG A 288 -19.32 10.02 -6.98
C ARG A 288 -18.16 9.41 -7.75
N PHE A 289 -16.93 9.90 -7.52
CA PHE A 289 -15.72 9.34 -8.11
C PHE A 289 -15.55 7.86 -7.78
N ARG A 290 -15.60 7.49 -6.48
CA ARG A 290 -15.47 6.09 -6.03
C ARG A 290 -16.50 5.18 -6.68
N ARG A 291 -17.74 5.66 -6.84
CA ARG A 291 -18.85 4.86 -7.40
C ARG A 291 -18.73 4.68 -8.92
N HIS A 292 -18.36 5.73 -9.66
CA HIS A 292 -18.53 5.77 -11.13
C HIS A 292 -17.21 5.83 -11.89
N LEU A 293 -16.14 6.37 -11.31
CA LEU A 293 -14.88 6.66 -12.02
C LEU A 293 -13.70 5.82 -11.52
N GLN A 294 -13.71 5.35 -10.27
CA GLN A 294 -12.59 4.65 -9.67
C GLN A 294 -12.05 3.53 -10.58
N ARG A 295 -12.92 2.65 -11.06
CA ARG A 295 -12.47 1.54 -11.91
C ARG A 295 -11.88 2.00 -13.25
N ARG A 296 -12.42 3.05 -13.84
CA ARG A 296 -11.87 3.64 -15.06
C ARG A 296 -10.51 4.27 -14.81
N TRP A 297 -10.38 4.98 -13.68
CA TRP A 297 -9.10 5.50 -13.20
C TRP A 297 -8.07 4.40 -13.01
N ASP A 298 -8.40 3.33 -12.29
CA ASP A 298 -7.49 2.22 -12.02
C ASP A 298 -6.95 1.58 -13.31
N VAL A 299 -7.81 1.40 -14.32
CA VAL A 299 -7.44 0.79 -15.62
C VAL A 299 -6.43 1.63 -16.39
N VAL A 300 -6.59 2.96 -16.41
CA VAL A 300 -5.70 3.85 -17.16
C VAL A 300 -4.47 4.26 -16.37
N ARG A 301 -4.55 4.23 -15.04
CA ARG A 301 -3.49 4.67 -14.13
C ARG A 301 -2.51 3.55 -13.77
N HIS A 302 -3.02 2.37 -13.43
CA HIS A 302 -2.23 1.21 -13.01
C HIS A 302 -2.03 0.25 -14.18
N ARG A 303 -1.23 0.68 -15.16
CA ARG A 303 -1.02 -0.02 -16.44
C ARG A 303 -0.14 -1.26 -16.27
N MET A 304 -0.30 -2.23 -17.16
CA MET A 304 0.58 -3.39 -17.28
C MET A 304 1.89 -3.01 -18.02
N ALA A 305 3.01 -3.55 -17.59
CA ALA A 305 4.24 -3.53 -18.36
C ALA A 305 4.01 -4.16 -19.75
N PRO A 306 4.65 -3.65 -20.82
CA PRO A 306 4.42 -4.15 -22.19
C PRO A 306 4.56 -5.67 -22.32
N PRO A 307 5.60 -6.35 -21.79
CA PRO A 307 5.71 -7.80 -21.90
C PRO A 307 4.56 -8.56 -21.21
N ILE A 308 4.01 -8.01 -20.13
CA ILE A 308 2.88 -8.60 -19.42
C ILE A 308 1.59 -8.45 -20.24
N ALA A 309 1.38 -7.27 -20.82
CA ALA A 309 0.24 -7.02 -21.69
C ALA A 309 0.25 -7.96 -22.91
N ASP A 310 1.43 -8.21 -23.52
CA ASP A 310 1.57 -9.15 -24.63
C ASP A 310 1.12 -10.57 -24.25
N ILE A 311 1.48 -11.05 -23.04
CA ILE A 311 1.05 -12.35 -22.54
C ILE A 311 -0.48 -12.38 -22.35
N ILE A 312 -1.05 -11.37 -21.71
CA ILE A 312 -2.50 -11.30 -21.45
C ILE A 312 -3.27 -11.25 -22.78
N ASP A 313 -2.81 -10.44 -23.75
CA ASP A 313 -3.42 -10.32 -25.07
C ASP A 313 -3.35 -11.65 -25.85
N ALA A 314 -2.22 -12.36 -25.74
CA ALA A 314 -2.07 -13.69 -26.36
C ALA A 314 -3.00 -14.73 -25.73
N GLU A 315 -3.13 -14.76 -24.40
CA GLU A 315 -4.05 -15.66 -23.68
C GLU A 315 -5.52 -15.39 -24.03
N LEU A 316 -5.90 -14.12 -24.11
CA LEU A 316 -7.26 -13.71 -24.53
C LEU A 316 -7.54 -14.14 -25.98
N LYS A 317 -6.58 -13.92 -26.89
CA LYS A 317 -6.70 -14.30 -28.30
C LYS A 317 -6.77 -15.82 -28.50
N ALA A 318 -6.03 -16.56 -27.68
CA ALA A 318 -6.05 -18.04 -27.71
C ALA A 318 -7.32 -18.64 -27.07
N GLY A 319 -8.11 -17.84 -26.34
CA GLY A 319 -9.28 -18.33 -25.60
C GLY A 319 -8.91 -19.12 -24.33
N THR A 320 -7.65 -19.12 -23.92
CA THR A 320 -7.17 -19.76 -22.68
C THR A 320 -7.37 -18.88 -21.46
N LEU A 321 -7.56 -17.57 -21.66
CA LEU A 321 -8.08 -16.62 -20.70
C LEU A 321 -9.40 -16.04 -21.21
N VAL A 322 -10.47 -16.22 -20.42
CA VAL A 322 -11.82 -15.74 -20.78
C VAL A 322 -12.28 -14.70 -19.76
N ILE A 323 -12.83 -13.60 -20.23
CA ILE A 323 -13.42 -12.57 -19.36
C ILE A 323 -14.93 -12.75 -19.32
N ARG A 324 -15.52 -12.72 -18.12
CA ARG A 324 -16.95 -12.64 -17.90
C ARG A 324 -17.30 -11.37 -17.15
N GLU A 325 -18.15 -10.56 -17.77
CA GLU A 325 -18.66 -9.35 -17.11
C GLU A 325 -19.85 -9.71 -16.23
N GLY A 326 -19.75 -9.33 -14.93
CA GLY A 326 -20.80 -9.62 -13.96
C GLY A 326 -20.31 -9.43 -12.53
N HIS A 327 -21.23 -9.53 -11.59
CA HIS A 327 -20.92 -9.56 -10.16
C HIS A 327 -21.04 -10.99 -9.64
N LEU A 328 -20.14 -11.38 -8.74
CA LEU A 328 -20.22 -12.67 -8.07
C LEU A 328 -21.49 -12.74 -7.24
N ALA A 329 -22.30 -13.81 -7.46
CA ALA A 329 -23.51 -14.09 -6.71
C ALA A 329 -23.30 -15.23 -5.72
N ALA A 330 -22.65 -16.35 -6.16
CA ALA A 330 -22.35 -17.48 -5.29
C ALA A 330 -21.12 -18.27 -5.76
N VAL A 331 -20.48 -18.95 -4.79
CA VAL A 331 -19.50 -20.00 -5.01
C VAL A 331 -19.86 -21.16 -4.07
N ASP A 332 -20.31 -22.25 -4.63
CA ASP A 332 -20.72 -23.44 -3.90
C ASP A 332 -19.76 -24.60 -4.21
N ALA A 333 -19.37 -25.36 -3.19
CA ALA A 333 -18.57 -26.56 -3.40
C ALA A 333 -19.34 -27.61 -4.24
N ILE A 334 -18.60 -28.29 -5.08
CA ILE A 334 -19.06 -29.49 -5.82
C ILE A 334 -17.97 -30.57 -5.72
N ASN A 335 -18.28 -31.79 -6.11
CA ASN A 335 -17.37 -32.96 -5.96
C ASN A 335 -15.97 -32.75 -6.56
N THR A 336 -15.83 -31.88 -7.59
CA THR A 336 -14.56 -31.61 -8.31
C THR A 336 -14.15 -30.14 -8.30
N GLY A 337 -14.51 -29.39 -7.29
CA GLY A 337 -14.17 -27.97 -7.21
C GLY A 337 -15.35 -27.09 -6.77
N ALA A 338 -15.68 -26.08 -7.53
CA ALA A 338 -16.76 -25.14 -7.23
C ALA A 338 -17.68 -24.87 -8.44
N SER A 339 -18.94 -24.64 -8.15
CA SER A 339 -19.91 -24.00 -9.03
C SER A 339 -19.91 -22.50 -8.76
N VAL A 340 -19.64 -21.70 -9.77
CA VAL A 340 -19.60 -20.24 -9.70
C VAL A 340 -20.84 -19.67 -10.36
N VAL A 341 -21.55 -18.80 -9.66
CA VAL A 341 -22.73 -18.09 -10.15
C VAL A 341 -22.44 -16.61 -10.23
N ILE A 342 -22.67 -16.00 -11.39
CA ILE A 342 -22.52 -14.57 -11.61
C ILE A 342 -23.84 -13.97 -12.10
N GLY A 343 -24.15 -12.77 -11.61
CA GLY A 343 -25.21 -11.91 -12.16
C GLY A 343 -24.64 -11.04 -13.27
N ALA A 344 -25.02 -11.31 -14.51
CA ALA A 344 -24.65 -10.54 -15.69
C ALA A 344 -25.83 -9.68 -16.16
N HIS A 345 -25.59 -8.75 -17.10
CA HIS A 345 -26.67 -7.93 -17.68
C HIS A 345 -27.72 -8.77 -18.42
N THR A 346 -27.34 -9.94 -18.93
CA THR A 346 -28.20 -10.89 -19.64
C THR A 346 -28.94 -11.86 -18.72
N GLY A 347 -28.75 -11.77 -17.42
CA GLY A 347 -29.31 -12.69 -16.42
C GLY A 347 -28.24 -13.36 -15.58
N THR A 348 -28.58 -14.54 -15.02
CA THR A 348 -27.66 -15.31 -14.21
C THR A 348 -26.93 -16.33 -15.06
N GLU A 349 -25.60 -16.34 -14.96
CA GLU A 349 -24.72 -17.34 -15.59
C GLU A 349 -24.11 -18.25 -14.52
N ARG A 350 -23.92 -19.53 -14.90
CA ARG A 350 -23.26 -20.55 -14.05
C ARG A 350 -22.15 -21.24 -14.82
N PHE A 351 -21.03 -21.49 -14.16
CA PHE A 351 -19.93 -22.31 -14.69
C PHE A 351 -19.19 -23.00 -13.54
N THR A 352 -18.30 -23.92 -13.85
CA THR A 352 -17.52 -24.67 -12.86
C THR A 352 -16.03 -24.38 -12.99
N ALA A 353 -15.33 -24.47 -11.86
CA ALA A 353 -13.88 -24.36 -11.78
C ALA A 353 -13.36 -25.26 -10.66
N VAL A 354 -12.17 -25.86 -10.82
CA VAL A 354 -11.56 -26.65 -9.73
C VAL A 354 -11.13 -25.73 -8.59
N ARG A 355 -10.83 -24.48 -8.90
CA ARG A 355 -10.45 -23.46 -7.92
C ARG A 355 -10.96 -22.08 -8.30
N VAL A 356 -11.45 -21.35 -7.31
CA VAL A 356 -11.86 -19.96 -7.40
C VAL A 356 -10.92 -19.12 -6.55
N ILE A 357 -10.23 -18.16 -7.15
CA ILE A 357 -9.21 -17.34 -6.47
C ILE A 357 -9.70 -15.90 -6.34
N ASN A 358 -9.67 -15.36 -5.13
CA ASN A 358 -10.03 -13.97 -4.87
C ASN A 358 -8.90 -13.01 -5.30
N CYS A 359 -9.11 -12.29 -6.38
CA CYS A 359 -8.21 -11.28 -6.95
C CYS A 359 -8.75 -9.85 -6.82
N THR A 360 -9.64 -9.58 -5.86
CA THR A 360 -10.29 -8.25 -5.70
C THR A 360 -9.38 -7.17 -5.12
N GLY A 361 -8.18 -7.55 -4.72
CA GLY A 361 -7.21 -6.64 -4.10
C GLY A 361 -7.41 -6.50 -2.58
N PRO A 362 -6.57 -5.70 -1.91
CA PRO A 362 -6.55 -5.60 -0.46
C PRO A 362 -7.82 -4.95 0.10
N SER A 363 -8.21 -5.38 1.31
CA SER A 363 -9.30 -4.74 2.05
C SER A 363 -8.89 -3.34 2.49
N MET A 364 -9.76 -2.39 2.23
CA MET A 364 -9.61 -1.02 2.73
C MET A 364 -10.37 -0.78 4.04
N ASN A 365 -11.23 -1.71 4.47
CA ASN A 365 -11.96 -1.60 5.71
C ASN A 365 -11.13 -2.10 6.89
N TYR A 366 -10.28 -1.24 7.43
CA TYR A 366 -9.33 -1.56 8.49
C TYR A 366 -9.99 -1.91 9.85
N ARG A 367 -11.28 -1.69 10.01
CA ARG A 367 -12.07 -2.22 11.14
C ARG A 367 -12.41 -3.71 11.02
N ARG A 368 -12.12 -4.35 9.87
CA ARG A 368 -12.49 -5.74 9.57
C ARG A 368 -11.35 -6.52 8.93
N VAL A 369 -10.12 -6.20 9.27
CA VAL A 369 -8.93 -6.90 8.73
C VAL A 369 -8.34 -7.92 9.71
N GLY A 370 -8.98 -8.13 10.87
CA GLY A 370 -8.53 -9.11 11.86
C GLY A 370 -7.19 -8.76 12.54
N SER A 371 -6.87 -7.48 12.65
CA SER A 371 -5.66 -7.01 13.32
C SER A 371 -5.98 -6.60 14.76
N ALA A 372 -5.53 -7.40 15.75
CA ALA A 372 -5.75 -7.12 17.16
C ALA A 372 -5.30 -5.71 17.57
N LEU A 373 -4.15 -5.24 17.03
CA LEU A 373 -3.69 -3.87 17.28
C LEU A 373 -4.69 -2.83 16.76
N LEU A 374 -5.15 -2.96 15.50
CA LEU A 374 -6.07 -1.98 14.91
C LEU A 374 -7.43 -2.01 15.61
N ASP A 375 -7.94 -3.19 15.94
CA ASP A 375 -9.18 -3.35 16.69
C ASP A 375 -9.07 -2.59 18.02
N ARG A 376 -7.97 -2.77 18.74
CA ARG A 376 -7.69 -2.08 20.00
C ARG A 376 -7.61 -0.56 19.86
N LEU A 377 -6.91 -0.06 18.82
CA LEU A 377 -6.78 1.37 18.56
C LEU A 377 -8.14 2.01 18.19
N PHE A 378 -8.97 1.31 17.41
CA PHE A 378 -10.32 1.75 17.07
C PHE A 378 -11.26 1.74 18.29
N GLU A 379 -11.19 0.70 19.14
CA GLU A 379 -11.97 0.60 20.38
C GLU A 379 -11.66 1.75 21.35
N GLN A 380 -10.39 2.12 21.46
CA GLN A 380 -9.95 3.24 22.30
C GLN A 380 -10.23 4.61 21.67
N GLY A 381 -10.72 4.67 20.42
CA GLY A 381 -10.96 5.90 19.70
C GLY A 381 -9.70 6.67 19.31
N LEU A 382 -8.53 6.03 19.33
CA LEU A 382 -7.23 6.65 19.02
C LEU A 382 -7.00 6.85 17.53
N ILE A 383 -7.74 6.11 16.70
CA ILE A 383 -7.70 6.20 15.24
C ILE A 383 -9.12 6.25 14.67
N SER A 384 -9.27 6.91 13.53
CA SER A 384 -10.52 6.99 12.79
C SER A 384 -10.36 6.49 11.36
N PRO A 385 -11.39 5.85 10.76
CA PRO A 385 -11.38 5.55 9.35
C PRO A 385 -11.51 6.83 8.52
N GLY A 386 -11.03 6.80 7.29
CA GLY A 386 -11.27 7.88 6.35
C GLY A 386 -12.76 8.14 6.10
N PRO A 387 -13.14 9.31 5.56
CA PRO A 387 -14.53 9.72 5.42
C PRO A 387 -15.35 8.83 4.46
N LEU A 388 -14.68 8.02 3.65
CA LEU A 388 -15.29 7.02 2.76
C LEU A 388 -15.25 5.60 3.34
N GLY A 389 -14.90 5.45 4.62
CA GLY A 389 -14.92 4.19 5.36
C GLY A 389 -13.67 3.30 5.22
N GLY A 390 -12.67 3.74 4.45
CA GLY A 390 -11.43 2.98 4.24
C GLY A 390 -10.19 3.65 4.84
N GLY A 391 -9.11 2.90 5.03
CA GLY A 391 -7.85 3.42 5.54
C GLY A 391 -7.95 4.16 6.87
N PHE A 392 -7.04 5.10 7.12
CA PHE A 392 -7.07 6.00 8.28
C PHE A 392 -7.37 7.43 7.85
N LEU A 393 -8.07 8.17 8.70
CA LEU A 393 -8.17 9.63 8.59
C LEU A 393 -6.87 10.22 9.13
N CYS A 394 -6.13 10.94 8.27
CA CYS A 394 -4.85 11.55 8.60
C CYS A 394 -4.82 13.04 8.23
N ALA A 395 -4.06 13.80 9.00
CA ALA A 395 -3.63 15.14 8.62
C ALA A 395 -2.64 15.10 7.44
N GLY A 396 -2.31 16.28 6.89
CA GLY A 396 -1.40 16.40 5.74
C GLY A 396 -0.01 15.79 5.97
N ASP A 397 0.51 15.91 7.18
CA ASP A 397 1.80 15.37 7.64
C ASP A 397 1.79 13.87 7.98
N GLY A 398 0.64 13.21 7.89
CA GLY A 398 0.47 11.79 8.24
C GLY A 398 0.07 11.54 9.69
N ALA A 399 -0.09 12.56 10.53
CA ALA A 399 -0.63 12.40 11.87
C ALA A 399 -2.05 11.82 11.80
N ILE A 400 -2.30 10.73 12.55
CA ILE A 400 -3.60 10.06 12.54
C ILE A 400 -4.57 10.87 13.40
N LEU A 401 -5.81 11.04 12.92
CA LEU A 401 -6.87 11.69 13.68
C LEU A 401 -7.61 10.67 14.56
N ASP A 402 -7.88 11.09 15.81
CA ASP A 402 -8.68 10.33 16.77
C ASP A 402 -10.18 10.39 16.45
N ALA A 403 -11.01 9.75 17.27
CA ALA A 403 -12.47 9.75 17.11
C ALA A 403 -13.11 11.13 17.32
N SER A 404 -12.42 12.08 17.95
CA SER A 404 -12.84 13.46 18.16
C SER A 404 -12.34 14.39 17.05
N GLY A 405 -11.55 13.90 16.10
CA GLY A 405 -10.99 14.68 14.98
C GLY A 405 -9.69 15.40 15.33
N ASN A 406 -9.05 15.11 16.47
CA ASN A 406 -7.77 15.70 16.84
C ASN A 406 -6.62 14.92 16.21
N ALA A 407 -5.66 15.63 15.62
CA ALA A 407 -4.45 15.01 15.09
C ALA A 407 -3.52 14.57 16.23
N SER A 408 -3.04 13.33 16.14
CA SER A 408 -2.11 12.78 17.11
C SER A 408 -0.73 13.43 16.99
N GLU A 409 -0.13 13.78 18.12
CA GLU A 409 1.25 14.23 18.16
C GLU A 409 2.27 13.07 18.11
N ARG A 410 1.80 11.82 18.31
CA ARG A 410 2.66 10.65 18.54
C ARG A 410 2.33 9.45 17.67
N MET A 411 1.26 9.52 16.89
CA MET A 411 0.84 8.40 16.03
C MET A 411 0.67 8.88 14.60
N PHE A 412 1.44 8.28 13.70
CA PHE A 412 1.53 8.64 12.29
C PHE A 412 1.25 7.44 11.40
N ASN A 413 0.85 7.72 10.17
CA ASN A 413 0.68 6.70 9.15
C ASN A 413 1.27 7.15 7.82
N LEU A 414 1.80 6.20 7.04
CA LEU A 414 2.20 6.40 5.66
C LEU A 414 1.90 5.15 4.82
N GLY A 415 1.94 5.33 3.52
CA GLY A 415 1.65 4.26 2.56
C GLY A 415 0.14 3.95 2.46
N PRO A 416 -0.26 2.68 2.24
CA PRO A 416 -1.64 2.30 1.93
C PRO A 416 -2.70 2.79 2.92
N GLY A 417 -2.36 2.89 4.21
CA GLY A 417 -3.30 3.40 5.23
C GLY A 417 -3.80 4.82 4.95
N ARG A 418 -3.01 5.66 4.28
CA ARG A 418 -3.39 7.03 3.90
C ARG A 418 -4.44 7.10 2.79
N LEU A 419 -4.79 5.99 2.14
CA LEU A 419 -5.92 5.94 1.19
C LEU A 419 -7.28 6.26 1.85
N GLY A 420 -7.35 6.32 3.16
CA GLY A 420 -8.48 6.91 3.89
C GLY A 420 -8.66 8.40 3.64
N THR A 421 -7.57 9.11 3.39
CA THR A 421 -7.56 10.56 3.16
C THR A 421 -7.17 10.91 1.72
N LEU A 422 -6.20 10.21 1.13
CA LEU A 422 -5.63 10.46 -0.19
C LEU A 422 -6.24 9.52 -1.25
N LEU A 423 -6.19 9.92 -2.52
CA LEU A 423 -6.54 9.05 -3.63
C LEU A 423 -5.40 8.08 -3.96
N GLU A 424 -4.16 8.55 -3.92
CA GLU A 424 -2.95 7.77 -4.20
C GLU A 424 -1.95 7.84 -3.05
N SER A 425 -1.57 6.65 -2.54
CA SER A 425 -0.61 6.48 -1.44
C SER A 425 0.01 5.08 -1.42
N ILE A 426 0.05 4.39 -2.58
CA ILE A 426 0.50 2.99 -2.65
C ILE A 426 1.73 2.77 -3.53
N ALA A 427 2.03 3.70 -4.43
CA ALA A 427 3.19 3.58 -5.30
C ALA A 427 4.45 4.11 -4.61
N VAL A 428 5.61 3.58 -5.00
CA VAL A 428 6.90 3.91 -4.37
C VAL A 428 7.21 5.41 -4.43
N PRO A 429 6.96 6.14 -5.55
CA PRO A 429 7.22 7.58 -5.57
C PRO A 429 6.47 8.38 -4.51
N GLU A 430 5.22 8.03 -4.24
CA GLU A 430 4.40 8.66 -3.20
C GLU A 430 4.87 8.22 -1.80
N ILE A 431 5.16 6.93 -1.60
CA ILE A 431 5.64 6.38 -0.32
C ILE A 431 6.99 6.98 0.06
N ARG A 432 7.95 7.05 -0.87
CA ARG A 432 9.29 7.62 -0.60
C ARG A 432 9.20 9.08 -0.16
N GLN A 433 8.34 9.88 -0.82
CA GLN A 433 8.14 11.27 -0.46
C GLN A 433 7.52 11.41 0.94
N GLN A 434 6.52 10.59 1.25
CA GLN A 434 5.93 10.54 2.59
C GLN A 434 6.97 10.11 3.64
N ALA A 435 7.85 9.17 3.32
CA ALA A 435 8.88 8.67 4.24
C ALA A 435 9.91 9.75 4.57
N VAL A 436 10.36 10.52 3.57
CA VAL A 436 11.28 11.66 3.78
C VAL A 436 10.64 12.72 4.63
N GLN A 437 9.44 13.19 4.26
CA GLN A 437 8.72 14.25 5.00
C GLN A 437 8.44 13.84 6.46
N LEU A 438 8.02 12.58 6.66
CA LEU A 438 7.78 12.09 8.01
C LEU A 438 9.08 11.95 8.82
N ALA A 439 10.17 11.53 8.19
CA ALA A 439 11.46 11.43 8.88
C ALA A 439 11.98 12.82 9.28
N GLU A 440 11.84 13.83 8.43
CA GLU A 440 12.18 15.23 8.74
C GLU A 440 11.38 15.74 9.94
N LEU A 441 10.06 15.59 9.89
CA LEU A 441 9.15 16.00 10.96
C LEU A 441 9.49 15.33 12.30
N LEU A 442 9.69 14.01 12.29
CA LEU A 442 9.97 13.27 13.52
C LEU A 442 11.37 13.57 14.08
N SER A 443 12.36 13.77 13.22
CA SER A 443 13.72 14.15 13.63
C SER A 443 13.73 15.55 14.29
N GLU A 444 12.95 16.49 13.77
CA GLU A 444 12.79 17.82 14.36
C GLU A 444 12.10 17.75 15.72
N ARG A 445 10.96 17.06 15.82
CA ARG A 445 10.20 16.88 17.07
C ARG A 445 11.03 16.22 18.17
N VAL A 446 11.84 15.22 17.81
CA VAL A 446 12.72 14.54 18.79
C VAL A 446 13.80 15.49 19.29
N ARG A 447 14.44 16.25 18.39
CA ARG A 447 15.47 17.25 18.78
C ARG A 447 14.91 18.32 19.72
N GLU A 448 13.73 18.87 19.39
CA GLU A 448 13.06 19.86 20.24
C GLU A 448 12.74 19.28 21.62
N ALA A 449 12.20 18.05 21.67
CA ALA A 449 11.84 17.42 22.93
C ALA A 449 13.07 17.04 23.78
N ASN A 450 14.17 16.60 23.16
CA ASN A 450 15.43 16.33 23.87
C ASN A 450 16.03 17.64 24.40
N PHE A 451 16.02 18.72 23.62
CA PHE A 451 16.45 20.04 24.06
C PHE A 451 15.66 20.56 25.26
N LEU A 452 14.33 20.39 25.27
CA LEU A 452 13.48 20.78 26.41
C LEU A 452 13.80 19.95 27.68
N ASP A 453 14.05 18.64 27.53
CA ASP A 453 14.46 17.78 28.63
C ASP A 453 15.84 18.19 29.20
N GLU A 454 16.79 18.56 28.36
CA GLU A 454 18.09 19.09 28.76
C GLU A 454 17.96 20.41 29.52
N LEU A 455 17.14 21.33 29.01
CA LEU A 455 16.84 22.59 29.71
C LEU A 455 16.20 22.36 31.07
N ALA A 456 15.23 21.43 31.18
CA ALA A 456 14.55 21.11 32.42
C ALA A 456 15.47 20.46 33.46
N THR A 457 16.52 19.76 32.99
CA THR A 457 17.52 19.12 33.87
C THR A 457 18.70 20.01 34.21
N SER A 458 18.88 21.13 33.54
CA SER A 458 19.99 22.05 33.74
C SER A 458 19.87 22.81 35.09
N ASP A 459 20.89 22.67 35.93
CA ASP A 459 20.98 23.35 37.24
C ASP A 459 20.95 24.90 37.08
N VAL A 460 21.25 25.42 35.88
CA VAL A 460 21.22 26.86 35.60
C VAL A 460 19.79 27.40 35.64
N ILE A 461 18.82 26.63 35.13
CA ILE A 461 17.41 27.05 35.12
C ILE A 461 16.81 26.95 36.51
N ARG A 462 17.14 25.91 37.29
CA ARG A 462 16.73 25.81 38.69
C ARG A 462 17.19 26.97 39.56
N ARG A 463 18.37 27.58 39.25
CA ARG A 463 18.91 28.72 39.98
C ARG A 463 18.37 30.08 39.50
N GLN A 464 18.02 30.20 38.22
CA GLN A 464 17.60 31.49 37.62
C GLN A 464 16.10 31.77 37.64
N VAL A 465 15.26 30.71 37.62
CA VAL A 465 13.80 30.85 37.39
C VAL A 465 12.98 30.60 38.66
N GLY A 466 13.55 30.04 39.71
CA GLY A 466 12.92 29.93 41.03
C GLY A 466 11.48 29.39 41.01
N PRO A 467 10.68 29.55 42.08
CA PRO A 467 9.35 28.95 42.25
C PRO A 467 8.29 29.33 41.22
N ARG A 468 8.57 30.30 40.33
CA ARG A 468 7.63 30.73 39.29
C ARG A 468 7.45 29.73 38.12
N MET A 469 8.42 28.85 37.89
CA MET A 469 8.33 27.88 36.81
C MET A 469 7.67 26.54 37.23
N GLU A 470 7.75 26.22 38.53
CA GLU A 470 7.00 25.05 39.04
C GLU A 470 5.48 25.24 38.98
N ALA A 471 5.00 26.48 39.08
CA ALA A 471 3.60 26.85 38.96
C ALA A 471 3.09 26.92 37.50
N PHE A 472 3.99 26.90 36.51
CA PHE A 472 3.63 26.92 35.09
C PHE A 472 3.69 25.54 34.44
N LEU A 473 4.36 24.57 35.10
CA LEU A 473 4.51 23.16 34.65
C LEU A 473 3.64 22.19 35.46
N ALA A 474 2.90 22.65 36.48
CA ALA A 474 1.88 21.93 37.22
C ALA A 474 0.49 22.21 36.66
#